data_76bdda83376380dd350ebfc108e72e6b
#
_entry.id   76bdda83376380dd350ebfc108e72e6b
#
_cell.length_a   1.000
_cell.length_b   1.000
_cell.length_c   1.000
_cell.angle_alpha   90.00
_cell.angle_beta   90.00
_cell.angle_gamma   90.00
#
_symmetry.space_group_name_H-M   'P 1'
#
loop_
_entity.id
_entity.type
_entity.pdbx_description
1 polymer ?
#
loop_
_entity_poly.entity_id
_entity_poly.type
_entity_poly.pdbx_seq_one_letter_code
_entity_poly.pdbx_strand_id
1 'polypeptide(L)'
;MSASYEPNERRAYAASLSRFRYDDGNDRSTLNLSADQRLLSRPYFLLNGLANLYTSRSSRDDAPYFNPSRDASLELGLRADHLAWRDYDNHFRHRLSVNAGRYWQEGYGSAWIPSLSYRHEWQWAMGRVLSYGVSWARPVYDGARETRYGFDAELRWGE
;
A
#
# COMPACT_ATOMS: atom_id res chain seq x y z
N MET A 1 6.97 -9.41 13.57
CA MET A 1 7.70 -8.33 14.25
C MET A 1 7.56 -7.08 13.42
N SER A 2 7.16 -5.94 14.01
CA SER A 2 7.02 -4.67 13.29
C SER A 2 7.57 -3.52 14.13
N ALA A 3 8.11 -2.51 13.47
CA ALA A 3 8.59 -1.27 14.07
C ALA A 3 8.16 -0.10 13.18
N SER A 4 7.80 1.02 13.81
CA SER A 4 7.53 2.29 13.13
C SER A 4 8.33 3.39 13.80
N TYR A 5 8.76 4.37 12.98
CA TYR A 5 9.52 5.51 13.42
C TYR A 5 9.05 6.77 12.70
N GLU A 6 8.52 7.71 13.46
CA GLU A 6 8.00 8.99 12.99
C GLU A 6 8.79 10.14 13.63
N PRO A 7 9.94 10.53 13.06
CA PRO A 7 10.80 11.57 13.62
C PRO A 7 10.13 12.94 13.66
N ASN A 8 9.13 13.18 12.81
CA ASN A 8 8.33 14.39 12.75
C ASN A 8 7.07 14.17 11.89
N GLU A 9 6.19 15.16 11.86
CA GLU A 9 4.94 15.14 11.08
C GLU A 9 5.11 14.99 9.55
N ARG A 10 6.33 15.06 9.05
CA ARG A 10 6.63 15.01 7.61
C ARG A 10 7.24 13.69 7.16
N ARG A 11 7.64 12.84 8.09
CA ARG A 11 8.36 11.59 7.78
C ARG A 11 7.84 10.46 8.63
N ALA A 12 7.49 9.38 7.98
CA ALA A 12 7.17 8.12 8.64
C ALA A 12 7.91 6.98 7.95
N TYR A 13 8.45 6.08 8.75
CA TYR A 13 9.13 4.87 8.29
C TYR A 13 8.53 3.69 9.01
N ALA A 14 8.35 2.58 8.31
CA ALA A 14 7.95 1.34 8.96
C ALA A 14 8.76 0.18 8.39
N ALA A 15 8.98 -0.80 9.26
CA ALA A 15 9.61 -2.07 8.92
C ALA A 15 8.80 -3.20 9.51
N SER A 16 8.57 -4.26 8.76
CA SER A 16 7.96 -5.46 9.27
C SER A 16 8.67 -6.70 8.78
N LEU A 17 8.93 -7.62 9.70
CA LEU A 17 9.50 -8.94 9.42
C LEU A 17 8.48 -9.97 9.88
N SER A 18 8.07 -10.87 8.99
CA SER A 18 7.13 -11.94 9.29
C SER A 18 7.71 -13.28 8.88
N ARG A 19 7.39 -14.33 9.64
CA ARG A 19 7.67 -15.72 9.29
C ARG A 19 6.38 -16.51 9.43
N PHE A 20 6.00 -17.19 8.38
CA PHE A 20 4.84 -18.06 8.32
C PHE A 20 5.33 -19.50 8.16
N ARG A 21 4.77 -20.39 8.96
CA ARG A 21 4.93 -21.83 8.82
C ARG A 21 3.61 -22.40 8.37
N TYR A 22 3.62 -23.10 7.26
CA TYR A 22 2.44 -23.74 6.67
C TYR A 22 2.40 -25.22 7.09
N ASP A 23 1.21 -25.81 7.07
CA ASP A 23 1.01 -27.22 7.46
C ASP A 23 1.67 -28.21 6.51
N ASP A 24 1.97 -27.78 5.28
CA ASP A 24 2.71 -28.55 4.28
C ASP A 24 4.24 -28.55 4.51
N GLY A 25 4.70 -27.94 5.61
CA GLY A 25 6.11 -27.82 5.96
C GLY A 25 6.87 -26.68 5.26
N ASN A 26 6.16 -25.82 4.52
CA ASN A 26 6.77 -24.61 3.94
C ASN A 26 6.94 -23.53 5.01
N ASP A 27 8.13 -22.93 5.05
CA ASP A 27 8.44 -21.75 5.85
C ASP A 27 8.63 -20.54 4.93
N ARG A 28 7.81 -19.49 5.08
CA ARG A 28 7.95 -18.26 4.33
C ARG A 28 8.34 -17.10 5.23
N SER A 29 9.43 -16.42 4.90
CA SER A 29 9.88 -15.19 5.57
C SER A 29 9.66 -14.00 4.64
N THR A 30 9.14 -12.89 5.19
CA THR A 30 8.89 -11.65 4.44
C THR A 30 9.47 -10.46 5.17
N LEU A 31 10.08 -9.54 4.44
CA LEU A 31 10.50 -8.22 4.91
C LEU A 31 9.77 -7.15 4.11
N ASN A 32 9.14 -6.21 4.81
CA ASN A 32 8.57 -5.01 4.21
C ASN A 32 9.22 -3.78 4.85
N LEU A 33 9.64 -2.82 4.02
CA LEU A 33 10.09 -1.50 4.44
C LEU A 33 9.25 -0.47 3.72
N SER A 34 8.76 0.53 4.45
CA SER A 34 8.04 1.65 3.86
C SER A 34 8.54 2.99 4.36
N ALA A 35 8.48 3.97 3.51
CA ALA A 35 8.77 5.36 3.82
C ALA A 35 7.68 6.26 3.23
N ASP A 36 7.24 7.23 4.02
CA ASP A 36 6.32 8.29 3.64
C ASP A 36 7.00 9.63 3.95
N GLN A 37 7.15 10.46 2.94
CA GLN A 37 7.76 11.79 3.05
C GLN A 37 6.80 12.84 2.55
N ARG A 38 6.40 13.79 3.40
CA ARG A 38 5.64 14.96 2.97
C ARG A 38 6.50 15.89 2.14
N LEU A 39 6.14 16.02 0.86
CA LEU A 39 6.83 16.85 -0.13
C LEU A 39 6.27 18.28 -0.15
N LEU A 40 4.93 18.41 -0.04
CA LEU A 40 4.25 19.69 -0.04
C LEU A 40 3.14 19.70 1.01
N SER A 41 3.03 20.83 1.72
CA SER A 41 1.94 21.09 2.68
C SER A 41 1.36 22.46 2.39
N ARG A 42 0.06 22.51 2.08
CA ARG A 42 -0.75 23.71 1.89
C ARG A 42 -2.05 23.54 2.70
N PRO A 43 -2.78 24.61 3.02
CA PRO A 43 -3.97 24.51 3.86
C PRO A 43 -5.02 23.48 3.40
N TYR A 44 -5.14 23.28 2.08
CA TYR A 44 -6.13 22.37 1.48
C TYR A 44 -5.51 21.25 0.65
N PHE A 45 -4.18 21.15 0.63
CA PHE A 45 -3.49 20.19 -0.23
C PHE A 45 -2.20 19.67 0.41
N LEU A 46 -2.10 18.35 0.50
CA LEU A 46 -0.89 17.64 0.93
C LEU A 46 -0.40 16.74 -0.20
N LEU A 47 0.90 16.73 -0.43
CA LEU A 47 1.56 15.79 -1.34
C LEU A 47 2.63 15.02 -0.58
N ASN A 48 2.54 13.71 -0.64
CA ASN A 48 3.50 12.80 -0.05
C ASN A 48 4.19 11.97 -1.13
N GLY A 49 5.50 11.78 -1.00
CA GLY A 49 6.25 10.76 -1.70
C GLY A 49 6.27 9.47 -0.89
N LEU A 50 6.07 8.36 -1.56
CA LEU A 50 6.01 7.01 -0.97
C LEU A 50 7.11 6.15 -1.54
N ALA A 51 7.71 5.30 -0.71
CA ALA A 51 8.61 4.25 -1.15
C ALA A 51 8.30 2.97 -0.36
N ASN A 52 8.19 1.85 -1.08
CA ASN A 52 7.96 0.53 -0.49
C ASN A 52 8.98 -0.46 -1.06
N LEU A 53 9.61 -1.21 -0.18
CA LEU A 53 10.45 -2.34 -0.53
C LEU A 53 9.85 -3.58 0.13
N TYR A 54 9.64 -4.60 -0.67
CA TYR A 54 9.21 -5.91 -0.23
C TYR A 54 10.21 -6.96 -0.70
N THR A 55 10.46 -7.97 0.12
CA THR A 55 11.14 -9.19 -0.31
C THR A 55 10.61 -10.38 0.49
N SER A 56 10.55 -11.53 -0.16
CA SER A 56 10.22 -12.78 0.51
C SER A 56 11.14 -13.93 0.09
N ARG A 57 11.16 -14.95 0.93
CA ARG A 57 11.82 -16.22 0.67
C ARG A 57 10.98 -17.36 1.26
N SER A 58 10.75 -18.38 0.46
CA SER A 58 10.09 -19.62 0.84
C SER A 58 11.10 -20.77 0.90
N SER A 59 10.87 -21.74 1.77
CA SER A 59 11.72 -22.94 1.91
C SER A 59 11.41 -24.02 0.88
N ARG A 60 10.23 -23.94 0.23
CA ARG A 60 9.75 -24.87 -0.80
C ARG A 60 9.34 -24.08 -2.04
N ASP A 61 9.46 -24.69 -3.20
CA ASP A 61 9.07 -24.17 -4.51
C ASP A 61 7.98 -24.97 -5.19
N ASP A 62 7.61 -26.15 -4.60
CA ASP A 62 6.64 -27.10 -5.13
C ASP A 62 5.24 -27.00 -4.52
N ALA A 63 4.90 -25.87 -3.87
CA ALA A 63 3.61 -25.68 -3.23
C ALA A 63 2.47 -25.50 -4.29
N PRO A 64 1.24 -26.01 -4.03
CA PRO A 64 0.11 -25.88 -4.96
C PRO A 64 -0.53 -24.48 -4.98
N TYR A 65 0.07 -23.50 -4.36
CA TYR A 65 -0.35 -22.10 -4.31
C TYR A 65 0.82 -21.18 -4.72
N PHE A 66 0.53 -19.91 -5.01
CA PHE A 66 1.57 -18.92 -5.35
C PHE A 66 2.59 -18.81 -4.24
N ASN A 67 3.77 -19.34 -4.47
CA ASN A 67 4.83 -19.48 -3.48
C ASN A 67 6.22 -19.37 -4.13
N PRO A 68 6.59 -18.17 -4.56
CA PRO A 68 7.92 -17.97 -5.13
C PRO A 68 9.02 -18.33 -4.13
N SER A 69 10.04 -19.04 -4.58
CA SER A 69 11.22 -19.35 -3.76
C SER A 69 11.91 -18.09 -3.26
N ARG A 70 11.99 -17.07 -4.14
CA ARG A 70 12.40 -15.70 -3.80
C ARG A 70 11.69 -14.69 -4.67
N ASP A 71 11.27 -13.59 -4.06
CA ASP A 71 10.76 -12.44 -4.78
C ASP A 71 11.10 -11.13 -4.07
N ALA A 72 11.07 -10.04 -4.83
CA ALA A 72 11.30 -8.70 -4.32
C ALA A 72 10.56 -7.66 -5.17
N SER A 73 10.10 -6.58 -4.54
CA SER A 73 9.63 -5.40 -5.25
C SER A 73 10.17 -4.11 -4.64
N LEU A 74 10.37 -3.12 -5.49
CA LEU A 74 10.59 -1.73 -5.11
C LEU A 74 9.58 -0.88 -5.83
N GLU A 75 8.77 -0.16 -5.06
CA GLU A 75 7.73 0.74 -5.56
C GLU A 75 7.98 2.16 -5.06
N LEU A 76 7.83 3.12 -5.96
CA LEU A 76 7.80 4.55 -5.64
C LEU A 76 6.43 5.11 -6.02
N GLY A 77 5.94 6.05 -5.23
CA GLY A 77 4.62 6.61 -5.42
C GLY A 77 4.47 8.04 -4.98
N LEU A 78 3.35 8.62 -5.37
CA LEU A 78 2.87 9.91 -4.91
C LEU A 78 1.45 9.75 -4.39
N ARG A 79 1.17 10.40 -3.26
CA ARG A 79 -0.16 10.51 -2.68
C ARG A 79 -0.52 11.97 -2.50
N ALA A 80 -1.58 12.38 -3.17
CA ALA A 80 -2.16 13.72 -3.07
C ALA A 80 -3.46 13.66 -2.25
N ASP A 81 -3.52 14.41 -1.17
CA ASP A 81 -4.72 14.62 -0.36
C ASP A 81 -5.21 16.05 -0.59
N HIS A 82 -6.44 16.19 -1.11
CA HIS A 82 -7.08 17.49 -1.35
C HIS A 82 -8.33 17.61 -0.47
N LEU A 83 -8.31 18.59 0.43
CA LEU A 83 -9.47 18.97 1.23
C LEU A 83 -10.35 19.90 0.39
N ALA A 84 -11.38 19.33 -0.24
CA ALA A 84 -12.25 20.06 -1.16
C ALA A 84 -13.23 20.99 -0.45
N TRP A 85 -13.64 20.59 0.76
CA TRP A 85 -14.58 21.37 1.57
C TRP A 85 -14.37 21.08 3.06
N ARG A 86 -14.54 22.10 3.90
CA ARG A 86 -14.53 22.01 5.35
C ARG A 86 -15.46 23.04 5.97
N ASP A 87 -16.27 22.58 6.92
CA ASP A 87 -17.09 23.40 7.77
C ASP A 87 -17.11 22.81 9.19
N TYR A 88 -16.37 23.46 10.13
CA TYR A 88 -16.10 22.95 11.48
C TYR A 88 -15.54 21.52 11.45
N ASP A 89 -16.28 20.56 12.01
CA ASP A 89 -15.92 19.14 12.07
C ASP A 89 -16.31 18.36 10.81
N ASN A 90 -17.08 18.99 9.92
CA ASN A 90 -17.47 18.39 8.66
C ASN A 90 -16.41 18.66 7.58
N HIS A 91 -16.07 17.65 6.81
CA HIS A 91 -15.18 17.86 5.67
C HIS A 91 -15.40 16.84 4.56
N PHE A 92 -14.97 17.23 3.36
CA PHE A 92 -14.89 16.36 2.22
C PHE A 92 -13.47 16.39 1.65
N ARG A 93 -12.86 15.22 1.54
CA ARG A 93 -11.48 15.04 1.09
C ARG A 93 -11.42 14.07 -0.08
N HIS A 94 -10.55 14.38 -1.04
CA HIS A 94 -10.12 13.49 -2.09
C HIS A 94 -8.71 12.99 -1.79
N ARG A 95 -8.47 11.71 -2.07
CA ARG A 95 -7.13 11.13 -2.04
C ARG A 95 -6.85 10.43 -3.35
N LEU A 96 -5.78 10.82 -4.02
CA LEU A 96 -5.26 10.15 -5.20
C LEU A 96 -3.89 9.56 -4.87
N SER A 97 -3.68 8.29 -5.20
CA SER A 97 -2.37 7.64 -5.06
C SER A 97 -1.99 6.99 -6.39
N VAL A 98 -0.76 7.26 -6.83
CA VAL A 98 -0.17 6.67 -8.03
C VAL A 98 1.15 6.04 -7.63
N ASN A 99 1.34 4.76 -7.92
CA ASN A 99 2.59 4.08 -7.67
C ASN A 99 3.07 3.37 -8.94
N ALA A 100 4.38 3.28 -9.06
CA ALA A 100 5.03 2.46 -10.07
C ALA A 100 6.27 1.81 -9.45
N GLY A 101 6.48 0.56 -9.77
CA GLY A 101 7.59 -0.19 -9.22
C GLY A 101 8.05 -1.30 -10.12
N ARG A 102 9.04 -2.00 -9.64
CA ARG A 102 9.57 -3.19 -10.28
C ARG A 102 9.44 -4.36 -9.32
N TYR A 103 8.83 -5.43 -9.80
CA TYR A 103 8.77 -6.72 -9.13
C TYR A 103 9.72 -7.67 -9.83
N TRP A 104 10.46 -8.44 -9.06
CA TRP A 104 11.34 -9.50 -9.52
C TRP A 104 10.95 -10.80 -8.81
N GLN A 105 10.97 -11.89 -9.55
CA GLN A 105 10.70 -13.24 -9.04
C GLN A 105 11.73 -14.21 -9.62
N GLU A 106 12.25 -15.07 -8.77
CA GLU A 106 13.20 -16.12 -9.17
C GLU A 106 12.54 -17.04 -10.22
N GLY A 107 13.28 -17.31 -11.30
CA GLY A 107 12.79 -18.11 -12.43
C GLY A 107 11.95 -17.33 -13.47
N TYR A 108 11.43 -16.14 -13.16
CA TYR A 108 10.53 -15.36 -14.04
C TYR A 108 11.04 -13.97 -14.42
N GLY A 109 12.15 -13.53 -13.79
CA GLY A 109 12.74 -12.23 -14.10
C GLY A 109 12.01 -11.06 -13.44
N SER A 110 11.98 -9.89 -14.10
CA SER A 110 11.40 -8.69 -13.53
C SER A 110 10.38 -8.01 -14.44
N ALA A 111 9.36 -7.39 -13.83
CA ALA A 111 8.29 -6.67 -14.52
C ALA A 111 7.87 -5.38 -13.79
N TRP A 112 7.30 -4.44 -14.53
CA TRP A 112 6.71 -3.24 -13.96
C TRP A 112 5.35 -3.54 -13.34
N ILE A 113 5.09 -2.97 -12.15
CA ILE A 113 3.86 -3.13 -11.37
C ILE A 113 3.24 -1.76 -11.05
N PRO A 114 2.56 -1.11 -11.98
CA PRO A 114 1.88 0.16 -11.73
C PRO A 114 0.59 -0.04 -10.94
N SER A 115 0.22 0.96 -10.11
CA SER A 115 -1.07 1.02 -9.45
C SER A 115 -1.59 2.44 -9.32
N LEU A 116 -2.91 2.57 -9.26
CA LEU A 116 -3.64 3.81 -9.11
C LEU A 116 -4.79 3.58 -8.14
N SER A 117 -5.01 4.50 -7.21
CA SER A 117 -6.20 4.49 -6.37
C SER A 117 -6.75 5.89 -6.18
N TYR A 118 -8.07 5.99 -6.12
CA TYR A 118 -8.77 7.23 -5.86
C TYR A 118 -9.85 6.99 -4.82
N ARG A 119 -9.85 7.80 -3.75
CA ARG A 119 -10.72 7.66 -2.60
C ARG A 119 -11.38 8.97 -2.26
N HIS A 120 -12.65 8.92 -1.87
CA HIS A 120 -13.38 9.97 -1.20
C HIS A 120 -13.49 9.69 0.30
N GLU A 121 -13.49 10.75 1.09
CA GLU A 121 -13.75 10.71 2.53
C GLU A 121 -14.69 11.84 2.90
N TRP A 122 -15.81 11.49 3.49
CA TRP A 122 -16.79 12.39 4.05
C TRP A 122 -16.81 12.24 5.55
N GLN A 123 -16.56 13.33 6.27
CA GLN A 123 -16.85 13.43 7.68
C GLN A 123 -18.00 14.40 7.88
N TRP A 124 -19.08 13.98 8.53
CA TRP A 124 -20.28 14.82 8.75
C TRP A 124 -20.60 15.03 10.23
N ALA A 125 -19.76 14.54 11.14
CA ALA A 125 -19.74 14.83 12.56
C ALA A 125 -18.47 14.25 13.16
N MET A 126 -18.15 14.58 14.40
CA MET A 126 -17.08 13.93 15.14
C MET A 126 -17.37 12.41 15.21
N GLY A 127 -16.38 11.60 14.83
CA GLY A 127 -16.48 10.14 14.83
C GLY A 127 -17.33 9.51 13.71
N ARG A 128 -17.92 10.30 12.78
CA ARG A 128 -18.76 9.77 11.67
C ARG A 128 -18.08 10.02 10.34
N VAL A 129 -17.50 8.99 9.78
CA VAL A 129 -16.73 9.08 8.53
C VAL A 129 -17.16 7.98 7.57
N LEU A 130 -17.56 8.37 6.37
CA LEU A 130 -17.70 7.47 5.22
C LEU A 130 -16.53 7.65 4.29
N SER A 131 -15.81 6.60 4.00
CA SER A 131 -14.80 6.58 2.96
C SER A 131 -15.13 5.50 1.92
N TYR A 132 -14.92 5.81 0.65
CA TYR A 132 -15.07 4.85 -0.45
C TYR A 132 -14.10 5.18 -1.57
N GLY A 133 -13.70 4.16 -2.31
CA GLY A 133 -12.69 4.33 -3.35
C GLY A 133 -12.68 3.24 -4.38
N VAL A 134 -11.96 3.54 -5.45
CA VAL A 134 -11.66 2.62 -6.54
C VAL A 134 -10.16 2.47 -6.68
N SER A 135 -9.73 1.30 -7.09
CA SER A 135 -8.32 1.01 -7.34
C SER A 135 -8.14 0.21 -8.61
N TRP A 136 -6.99 0.38 -9.22
CA TRP A 136 -6.49 -0.38 -10.34
C TRP A 136 -5.03 -0.73 -10.10
N ALA A 137 -4.63 -1.95 -10.42
CA ALA A 137 -3.25 -2.40 -10.33
C ALA A 137 -2.95 -3.45 -11.41
N ARG A 138 -1.67 -3.57 -11.75
CA ARG A 138 -1.18 -4.61 -12.66
C ARG A 138 -0.06 -5.43 -11.99
N PRO A 139 -0.41 -6.30 -11.03
CA PRO A 139 0.54 -7.23 -10.43
C PRO A 139 1.01 -8.28 -11.44
N VAL A 140 2.09 -8.96 -11.07
CA VAL A 140 2.68 -10.05 -11.85
C VAL A 140 2.86 -11.26 -10.94
N TYR A 141 2.45 -12.43 -11.42
CA TYR A 141 2.58 -13.71 -10.75
C TYR A 141 3.11 -14.74 -11.73
N ASP A 142 4.21 -15.39 -11.39
CA ASP A 142 4.86 -16.42 -12.24
C ASP A 142 5.07 -15.94 -13.68
N GLY A 143 5.52 -14.68 -13.83
CA GLY A 143 5.74 -14.02 -15.11
C GLY A 143 4.47 -13.55 -15.81
N ALA A 144 3.29 -13.98 -15.40
CA ALA A 144 2.00 -13.57 -15.96
C ALA A 144 1.51 -12.25 -15.34
N ARG A 145 1.09 -11.33 -16.18
CA ARG A 145 0.56 -10.02 -15.77
C ARG A 145 -0.95 -10.09 -15.66
N GLU A 146 -1.46 -9.73 -14.50
CA GLU A 146 -2.88 -9.60 -14.25
C GLU A 146 -3.31 -8.13 -14.23
N THR A 147 -4.60 -7.87 -14.45
CA THR A 147 -5.20 -6.56 -14.18
C THR A 147 -6.24 -6.73 -13.09
N ARG A 148 -6.10 -5.94 -12.04
CA ARG A 148 -7.01 -5.95 -10.89
C ARG A 148 -7.71 -4.62 -10.76
N TYR A 149 -9.01 -4.67 -10.53
CA TYR A 149 -9.83 -3.55 -10.12
C TYR A 149 -10.37 -3.81 -8.74
N GLY A 150 -10.44 -2.79 -7.91
CA GLY A 150 -10.99 -2.87 -6.57
C GLY A 150 -11.97 -1.73 -6.33
N PHE A 151 -13.00 -2.02 -5.56
CA PHE A 151 -13.87 -1.06 -4.90
C PHE A 151 -13.89 -1.39 -3.43
N ASP A 152 -13.77 -0.37 -2.59
CA ASP A 152 -13.93 -0.51 -1.14
C ASP A 152 -14.76 0.65 -0.58
N ALA A 153 -15.49 0.36 0.49
CA ALA A 153 -16.23 1.35 1.25
C ALA A 153 -16.11 1.01 2.75
N GLU A 154 -15.92 2.03 3.56
CA GLU A 154 -15.81 1.93 5.01
C GLU A 154 -16.69 3.00 5.65
N LEU A 155 -17.53 2.60 6.58
CA LEU A 155 -18.30 3.49 7.44
C LEU A 155 -17.76 3.34 8.87
N ARG A 156 -17.20 4.42 9.41
CA ARG A 156 -16.86 4.52 10.83
C ARG A 156 -17.96 5.30 11.54
N TRP A 157 -18.45 4.73 12.63
CA TRP A 157 -19.48 5.31 13.46
C TRP A 157 -19.09 5.14 14.91
N GLY A 158 -18.70 6.23 15.56
CA GLY A 158 -18.32 6.27 16.97
C GLY A 158 -18.88 7.52 17.64
N GLU A 159 -18.96 7.47 18.95
CA GLU A 159 -19.25 8.64 19.79
C GLU A 159 -18.00 9.50 19.97
#